data_a86f88898cfe23027dc1c4ca95913d9c
#
_entry.id   a86f88898cfe23027dc1c4ca95913d9c
#
_cell.length_a   1.000
_cell.length_b   1.000
_cell.length_c   1.000
_cell.angle_alpha   90.00
_cell.angle_beta   90.00
_cell.angle_gamma   90.00
#
_symmetry.space_group_name_H-M   'P 1'
#
loop_
_entity.id
_entity.type
_entity.pdbx_description
1 polymer ?
#
loop_
_entity_poly.entity_id
_entity_poly.type
_entity_poly.pdbx_seq_one_letter_code
_entity_poly.pdbx_strand_id
1 'polypeptide(L)'
;MKRSIYAVISLIMMVMAVGFTACGDDDNKGFSAEQIAYFEKNLEFIREKKVLKGDDGELLYKQIVLGGDTALYRVLGKEGEETQCPTSQTPVTMILKGDFISDQNFQKEMTMTLTPAGVVPGLGAILLNNTIGERVEAIIPANLGYGYYDYRGIPAGSTLIFTYTIEKFN
;
A
#
# COMPACT_ATOMS: atom_id res chain seq x y z
N MET A 1 3.29 -18.17 37.99
CA MET A 1 3.62 -18.12 36.56
C MET A 1 3.68 -16.72 35.94
N LYS A 2 3.71 -15.61 36.72
CA LYS A 2 3.79 -14.23 36.21
C LYS A 2 5.19 -13.59 36.24
N ARG A 3 6.20 -14.29 36.76
CA ARG A 3 7.57 -13.74 36.88
C ARG A 3 8.50 -14.01 35.72
N SER A 4 8.12 -14.87 34.76
CA SER A 4 8.98 -15.23 33.64
C SER A 4 8.83 -14.31 32.42
N ILE A 5 7.73 -13.59 32.31
CA ILE A 5 7.44 -12.71 31.15
C ILE A 5 8.24 -11.40 31.23
N TYR A 6 8.45 -10.88 32.44
CA TYR A 6 9.21 -9.63 32.63
C TYR A 6 10.72 -9.78 32.43
N ALA A 7 11.25 -11.00 32.59
CA ALA A 7 12.67 -11.29 32.36
C ALA A 7 13.04 -11.31 30.88
N VAL A 8 12.10 -11.68 30.00
CA VAL A 8 12.32 -11.70 28.54
C VAL A 8 12.20 -10.30 27.94
N ILE A 9 11.31 -9.47 28.47
CA ILE A 9 11.13 -8.08 28.01
C ILE A 9 12.34 -7.21 28.43
N SER A 10 12.94 -7.47 29.60
CA SER A 10 14.12 -6.72 30.06
C SER A 10 15.39 -7.03 29.27
N LEU A 11 15.50 -8.22 28.65
CA LEU A 11 16.67 -8.60 27.86
C LEU A 11 16.68 -8.01 26.45
N ILE A 12 15.53 -7.63 25.92
CA ILE A 12 15.40 -7.02 24.57
C ILE A 12 15.71 -5.52 24.61
N MET A 13 15.57 -4.86 25.76
CA MET A 13 15.89 -3.41 25.89
C MET A 13 17.37 -3.09 26.12
N MET A 14 18.27 -4.08 26.32
CA MET A 14 19.66 -3.84 26.66
C MET A 14 20.64 -3.94 25.49
N VAL A 15 20.17 -4.09 24.26
CA VAL A 15 21.01 -4.21 23.05
C VAL A 15 21.05 -2.93 22.20
N MET A 16 20.36 -1.86 22.60
CA MET A 16 20.28 -0.59 21.84
C MET A 16 21.22 0.55 22.33
N ALA A 17 22.28 0.22 23.08
CA ALA A 17 23.26 1.21 23.51
C ALA A 17 24.67 0.85 23.03
N VAL A 18 24.85 0.71 21.71
CA VAL A 18 26.20 0.77 21.11
C VAL A 18 26.23 2.02 20.23
N GLY A 19 26.93 3.04 20.74
CA GLY A 19 27.15 4.26 20.04
C GLY A 19 27.87 4.03 18.71
N PHE A 20 27.26 4.46 17.63
CA PHE A 20 27.93 4.62 16.35
C PHE A 20 28.59 6.00 16.30
N THR A 21 29.84 6.07 16.76
CA THR A 21 30.78 7.09 16.26
C THR A 21 31.52 6.43 15.10
N ALA A 22 31.11 6.71 13.89
CA ALA A 22 31.91 6.44 12.71
C ALA A 22 31.88 7.68 11.81
N CYS A 23 32.90 8.50 11.91
CA CYS A 23 33.40 9.29 10.80
C CYS A 23 34.03 8.30 9.81
N GLY A 24 33.58 8.31 8.57
CA GLY A 24 34.13 7.59 7.45
C GLY A 24 33.38 8.00 6.19
N ASP A 25 34.03 8.80 5.34
CA ASP A 25 33.62 9.03 3.96
C ASP A 25 33.52 7.68 3.25
N ASP A 26 32.30 7.23 2.99
CA ASP A 26 32.01 6.18 2.02
C ASP A 26 30.66 6.45 1.38
N ASP A 27 30.65 6.46 0.04
CA ASP A 27 29.49 6.69 -0.84
C ASP A 27 28.37 5.62 -0.71
N ASN A 28 28.21 5.01 0.43
CA ASN A 28 27.11 4.11 0.77
C ASN A 28 26.05 4.92 1.55
N LYS A 29 25.34 5.80 0.85
CA LYS A 29 24.25 6.59 1.42
C LYS A 29 23.09 5.66 1.79
N GLY A 30 23.15 5.09 2.98
CA GLY A 30 21.98 4.49 3.62
C GLY A 30 20.87 5.52 3.77
N PHE A 31 19.63 5.05 4.02
CA PHE A 31 18.50 5.94 4.26
C PHE A 31 18.73 6.80 5.53
N SER A 32 18.29 8.06 5.47
CA SER A 32 18.33 8.93 6.65
C SER A 32 17.37 8.42 7.75
N ALA A 33 17.58 8.87 8.99
CA ALA A 33 16.68 8.54 10.09
C ALA A 33 15.23 8.95 9.82
N GLU A 34 15.02 10.07 9.14
CA GLU A 34 13.70 10.55 8.72
C GLU A 34 13.05 9.63 7.67
N GLN A 35 13.84 9.17 6.71
CA GLN A 35 13.35 8.21 5.70
C GLN A 35 12.98 6.88 6.35
N ILE A 36 13.81 6.38 7.27
CA ILE A 36 13.52 5.13 8.01
C ILE A 36 12.21 5.28 8.81
N ALA A 37 12.04 6.38 9.55
CA ALA A 37 10.81 6.64 10.30
C ALA A 37 9.58 6.74 9.37
N TYR A 38 9.75 7.33 8.19
CA TYR A 38 8.69 7.39 7.19
C TYR A 38 8.32 5.98 6.68
N PHE A 39 9.31 5.13 6.40
CA PHE A 39 9.08 3.74 5.96
C PHE A 39 8.36 2.94 7.03
N GLU A 40 8.80 3.04 8.29
CA GLU A 40 8.18 2.34 9.42
C GLU A 40 6.70 2.73 9.58
N LYS A 41 6.39 4.03 9.49
CA LYS A 41 5.02 4.53 9.54
C LYS A 41 4.14 3.95 8.41
N ASN A 42 4.67 3.88 7.20
CA ASN A 42 3.96 3.30 6.06
C ASN A 42 3.75 1.79 6.21
N LEU A 43 4.75 1.07 6.72
CA LEU A 43 4.64 -0.36 7.00
C LEU A 43 3.62 -0.65 8.12
N GLU A 44 3.61 0.16 9.19
CA GLU A 44 2.65 0.01 10.28
C GLU A 44 1.22 0.23 9.80
N PHE A 45 0.98 1.25 8.98
CA PHE A 45 -0.32 1.48 8.36
C PHE A 45 -0.83 0.24 7.60
N ILE A 46 0.03 -0.42 6.80
CA ILE A 46 -0.33 -1.66 6.09
C ILE A 46 -0.66 -2.78 7.09
N ARG A 47 0.15 -2.96 8.14
CA ARG A 47 -0.08 -4.00 9.16
C ARG A 47 -1.43 -3.83 9.85
N GLU A 48 -1.76 -2.59 10.24
CA GLU A 48 -3.06 -2.26 10.85
C GLU A 48 -4.23 -2.59 9.91
N LYS A 49 -4.15 -2.13 8.65
CA LYS A 49 -5.20 -2.36 7.65
C LYS A 49 -5.37 -3.84 7.30
N LYS A 50 -4.28 -4.62 7.33
CA LYS A 50 -4.28 -6.05 7.00
C LYS A 50 -5.10 -6.91 7.97
N VAL A 51 -5.22 -6.48 9.22
CA VAL A 51 -5.95 -7.20 10.27
C VAL A 51 -7.24 -6.52 10.69
N LEU A 52 -7.56 -5.37 10.08
CA LEU A 52 -8.75 -4.59 10.39
C LEU A 52 -10.01 -5.38 10.02
N LYS A 53 -10.94 -5.47 10.96
CA LYS A 53 -12.21 -6.18 10.80
C LYS A 53 -13.37 -5.21 10.68
N GLY A 54 -14.38 -5.62 9.91
CA GLY A 54 -15.67 -4.97 9.86
C GLY A 54 -16.57 -5.32 11.05
N ASP A 55 -17.77 -4.77 11.06
CA ASP A 55 -18.78 -5.02 12.10
C ASP A 55 -19.27 -6.48 12.11
N ASP A 56 -19.08 -7.19 10.99
CA ASP A 56 -19.38 -8.63 10.82
C ASP A 56 -18.28 -9.54 11.38
N GLY A 57 -17.15 -8.99 11.83
CA GLY A 57 -15.98 -9.71 12.34
C GLY A 57 -15.04 -10.26 11.25
N GLU A 58 -15.38 -10.10 9.98
CA GLU A 58 -14.54 -10.49 8.84
C GLU A 58 -13.50 -9.40 8.53
N LEU A 59 -12.45 -9.76 7.78
CA LEU A 59 -11.45 -8.78 7.35
C LEU A 59 -12.10 -7.72 6.45
N LEU A 60 -11.89 -6.45 6.80
CA LEU A 60 -12.43 -5.32 6.04
C LEU A 60 -11.83 -5.22 4.64
N TYR A 61 -10.57 -5.65 4.48
CA TYR A 61 -9.85 -5.61 3.21
C TYR A 61 -9.60 -7.01 2.68
N LYS A 62 -9.90 -7.23 1.40
CA LYS A 62 -9.41 -8.37 0.63
C LYS A 62 -7.90 -8.20 0.40
N GLN A 63 -7.19 -9.31 0.33
CA GLN A 63 -5.73 -9.36 0.26
C GLN A 63 -5.27 -10.04 -1.04
N ILE A 64 -4.35 -9.40 -1.76
CA ILE A 64 -3.68 -9.99 -2.92
C ILE A 64 -2.18 -10.05 -2.64
N VAL A 65 -1.64 -11.26 -2.62
CA VAL A 65 -0.22 -11.52 -2.35
C VAL A 65 0.55 -11.61 -3.66
N LEU A 66 1.58 -10.79 -3.81
CA LEU A 66 2.47 -10.74 -4.97
C LEU A 66 3.92 -10.68 -4.48
N GLY A 67 4.75 -11.66 -4.87
CA GLY A 67 6.18 -11.66 -4.55
C GLY A 67 6.52 -11.57 -3.05
N GLY A 68 5.59 -12.00 -2.18
CA GLY A 68 5.76 -11.93 -0.72
C GLY A 68 5.15 -10.68 -0.07
N ASP A 69 4.80 -9.65 -0.84
CA ASP A 69 4.09 -8.46 -0.37
C ASP A 69 2.57 -8.59 -0.58
N THR A 70 1.80 -7.80 0.14
CA THR A 70 0.34 -7.87 0.12
C THR A 70 -0.27 -6.51 -0.21
N ALA A 71 -0.96 -6.42 -1.34
CA ALA A 71 -1.86 -5.32 -1.65
C ALA A 71 -3.23 -5.58 -1.02
N LEU A 72 -3.90 -4.51 -0.57
CA LEU A 72 -5.20 -4.59 0.11
C LEU A 72 -6.23 -3.80 -0.70
N TYR A 73 -7.47 -4.29 -0.73
CA TYR A 73 -8.56 -3.51 -1.31
C TYR A 73 -9.91 -3.84 -0.68
N ARG A 74 -10.83 -2.88 -0.79
CA ARG A 74 -12.23 -3.09 -0.45
C ARG A 74 -13.13 -2.39 -1.46
N VAL A 75 -14.27 -2.98 -1.72
CA VAL A 75 -15.33 -2.35 -2.51
C VAL A 75 -16.16 -1.46 -1.60
N LEU A 76 -16.21 -0.18 -1.90
CA LEU A 76 -16.96 0.84 -1.15
C LEU A 76 -18.41 0.93 -1.58
N GLY A 77 -18.70 0.46 -2.81
CA GLY A 77 -20.03 0.43 -3.41
C GLY A 77 -19.95 -0.11 -4.82
N LYS A 78 -21.10 -0.50 -5.36
CA LYS A 78 -21.22 -1.00 -6.72
C LYS A 78 -22.53 -0.52 -7.34
N GLU A 79 -22.42 0.00 -8.56
CA GLU A 79 -23.54 0.34 -9.42
C GLU A 79 -23.61 -0.66 -10.59
N GLY A 80 -24.80 -1.12 -10.95
CA GLY A 80 -24.98 -2.12 -12.00
C GLY A 80 -24.71 -3.57 -11.55
N GLU A 81 -24.93 -4.50 -12.47
CA GLU A 81 -24.87 -5.96 -12.24
C GLU A 81 -23.72 -6.64 -13.00
N GLU A 82 -22.80 -5.86 -13.57
CA GLU A 82 -21.67 -6.39 -14.32
C GLU A 82 -20.79 -7.27 -13.45
N THR A 83 -20.43 -8.44 -13.98
CA THR A 83 -19.60 -9.43 -13.27
C THR A 83 -18.28 -9.74 -13.97
N GLN A 84 -18.10 -9.24 -15.19
CA GLN A 84 -16.88 -9.47 -15.94
C GLN A 84 -15.75 -8.60 -15.44
N CYS A 85 -14.60 -9.22 -15.16
CA CYS A 85 -13.36 -8.54 -14.82
C CYS A 85 -12.51 -8.29 -16.07
N PRO A 86 -11.63 -7.27 -16.09
CA PRO A 86 -10.73 -7.01 -17.19
C PRO A 86 -9.60 -8.05 -17.25
N THR A 87 -8.96 -8.17 -18.40
CA THR A 87 -7.67 -8.84 -18.56
C THR A 87 -6.52 -7.85 -18.32
N SER A 88 -5.29 -8.34 -18.27
CA SER A 88 -4.10 -7.50 -18.10
C SER A 88 -3.94 -6.41 -19.18
N GLN A 89 -4.48 -6.62 -20.37
CA GLN A 89 -4.38 -5.72 -21.52
C GLN A 89 -5.68 -4.94 -21.79
N THR A 90 -6.74 -5.21 -21.07
CA THR A 90 -8.03 -4.49 -21.25
C THR A 90 -7.88 -3.03 -20.84
N PRO A 91 -8.16 -2.05 -21.73
CA PRO A 91 -8.17 -0.66 -21.31
C PRO A 91 -9.38 -0.41 -20.40
N VAL A 92 -9.10 0.01 -19.18
CA VAL A 92 -10.08 0.31 -18.12
C VAL A 92 -10.20 1.81 -17.99
N THR A 93 -11.37 2.37 -18.25
CA THR A 93 -11.69 3.77 -18.00
C THR A 93 -12.25 3.88 -16.57
N MET A 94 -11.65 4.75 -15.76
CA MET A 94 -12.01 4.95 -14.36
C MET A 94 -11.84 6.39 -13.93
N ILE A 95 -12.64 6.83 -12.97
CA ILE A 95 -12.38 8.04 -12.19
C ILE A 95 -11.48 7.61 -11.04
N LEU A 96 -10.27 8.19 -10.97
CA LEU A 96 -9.26 7.78 -10.00
C LEU A 96 -8.64 8.97 -9.30
N LYS A 97 -8.41 8.84 -7.99
CA LYS A 97 -7.54 9.71 -7.18
C LYS A 97 -6.51 8.89 -6.42
N GLY A 98 -5.40 9.52 -6.04
CA GLY A 98 -4.34 8.90 -5.24
C GLY A 98 -3.95 9.78 -4.05
N ASP A 99 -3.91 9.16 -2.86
CA ASP A 99 -3.60 9.77 -1.59
C ASP A 99 -2.43 9.06 -0.90
N PHE A 100 -1.62 9.81 -0.14
CA PHE A 100 -0.70 9.23 0.85
C PHE A 100 -1.45 8.86 2.12
N ILE A 101 -0.79 8.15 3.04
CA ILE A 101 -1.31 7.84 4.38
C ILE A 101 -1.55 9.09 5.26
N SER A 102 -1.07 10.26 4.83
CA SER A 102 -1.29 11.57 5.44
C SER A 102 -2.50 12.32 4.88
N ASP A 103 -3.31 11.69 4.04
CA ASP A 103 -4.45 12.28 3.32
C ASP A 103 -4.06 13.38 2.29
N GLN A 104 -2.76 13.58 2.05
CA GLN A 104 -2.30 14.45 0.98
C GLN A 104 -2.43 13.77 -0.39
N ASN A 105 -2.99 14.46 -1.37
CA ASN A 105 -3.08 13.94 -2.72
C ASN A 105 -1.72 13.97 -3.43
N PHE A 106 -1.32 12.85 -4.02
CA PHE A 106 -0.29 12.82 -5.05
C PHE A 106 -0.90 12.77 -6.46
N GLN A 107 -2.15 12.31 -6.58
CA GLN A 107 -2.93 12.29 -7.81
C GLN A 107 -4.32 12.86 -7.54
N LYS A 108 -4.63 14.03 -8.13
CA LYS A 108 -5.97 14.59 -8.08
C LYS A 108 -6.96 13.70 -8.81
N GLU A 109 -8.21 13.73 -8.38
CA GLU A 109 -9.28 12.99 -9.03
C GLU A 109 -9.43 13.40 -10.48
N MET A 110 -9.39 12.43 -11.38
CA MET A 110 -9.58 12.60 -12.81
C MET A 110 -10.00 11.31 -13.50
N THR A 111 -10.69 11.42 -14.62
CA THR A 111 -10.96 10.28 -15.49
C THR A 111 -9.71 9.93 -16.30
N MET A 112 -9.35 8.67 -16.29
CA MET A 112 -8.23 8.15 -17.08
C MET A 112 -8.53 6.75 -17.59
N THR A 113 -7.86 6.37 -18.68
CA THR A 113 -7.92 5.03 -19.25
C THR A 113 -6.54 4.39 -19.13
N LEU A 114 -6.46 3.30 -18.39
CA LEU A 114 -5.22 2.58 -18.09
C LEU A 114 -5.46 1.07 -18.27
N THR A 115 -4.42 0.32 -18.60
CA THR A 115 -4.49 -1.15 -18.56
C THR A 115 -3.95 -1.67 -17.23
N PRO A 116 -4.44 -2.82 -16.71
CA PRO A 116 -3.87 -3.42 -15.50
C PRO A 116 -2.36 -3.68 -15.59
N ALA A 117 -1.83 -4.02 -16.77
CA ALA A 117 -0.40 -4.17 -16.98
C ALA A 117 0.38 -2.84 -17.05
N GLY A 118 -0.31 -1.70 -17.27
CA GLY A 118 0.29 -0.37 -17.43
C GLY A 118 0.37 0.46 -16.14
N VAL A 119 -0.07 -0.08 -15.00
CA VAL A 119 -0.03 0.58 -13.69
C VAL A 119 0.93 -0.14 -12.73
N VAL A 120 1.12 0.41 -11.54
CA VAL A 120 1.95 -0.25 -10.50
C VAL A 120 1.42 -1.65 -10.18
N PRO A 121 2.29 -2.63 -9.92
CA PRO A 121 1.92 -4.05 -9.83
C PRO A 121 0.75 -4.34 -8.88
N GLY A 122 0.73 -3.71 -7.72
CA GLY A 122 -0.35 -3.90 -6.74
C GLY A 122 -1.70 -3.42 -7.24
N LEU A 123 -1.76 -2.26 -7.89
CA LEU A 123 -3.02 -1.74 -8.47
C LEU A 123 -3.47 -2.61 -9.65
N GLY A 124 -2.52 -3.02 -10.51
CA GLY A 124 -2.82 -3.91 -11.63
C GLY A 124 -3.47 -5.22 -11.19
N ALA A 125 -2.91 -5.85 -10.16
CA ALA A 125 -3.46 -7.09 -9.63
C ALA A 125 -4.85 -6.91 -9.00
N ILE A 126 -5.13 -5.77 -8.36
CA ILE A 126 -6.45 -5.47 -7.81
C ILE A 126 -7.46 -5.26 -8.94
N LEU A 127 -7.12 -4.49 -9.98
CA LEU A 127 -8.00 -4.23 -11.12
C LEU A 127 -8.48 -5.50 -11.82
N LEU A 128 -7.66 -6.56 -11.88
CA LEU A 128 -8.04 -7.86 -12.44
C LEU A 128 -9.16 -8.57 -11.66
N ASN A 129 -9.52 -8.07 -10.47
CA ASN A 129 -10.55 -8.63 -9.61
C ASN A 129 -11.76 -7.70 -9.44
N ASN A 130 -11.82 -6.61 -10.18
CA ASN A 130 -12.90 -5.64 -10.08
C ASN A 130 -13.72 -5.55 -11.37
N THR A 131 -14.95 -5.14 -11.22
CA THR A 131 -15.94 -5.08 -12.31
C THR A 131 -16.40 -3.63 -12.56
N ILE A 132 -17.05 -3.39 -13.69
CA ILE A 132 -17.66 -2.09 -14.00
C ILE A 132 -18.65 -1.71 -12.90
N GLY A 133 -18.69 -0.42 -12.55
CA GLY A 133 -19.56 0.14 -11.52
C GLY A 133 -19.00 0.02 -10.10
N GLU A 134 -17.94 -0.75 -9.86
CA GLU A 134 -17.34 -0.82 -8.53
C GLU A 134 -16.56 0.44 -8.20
N ARG A 135 -16.85 0.99 -7.00
CA ARG A 135 -16.03 1.99 -6.33
C ARG A 135 -15.13 1.29 -5.33
N VAL A 136 -13.84 1.42 -5.49
CA VAL A 136 -12.83 0.65 -4.77
C VAL A 136 -11.84 1.56 -4.06
N GLU A 137 -11.45 1.19 -2.84
CA GLU A 137 -10.27 1.69 -2.16
C GLU A 137 -9.19 0.62 -2.19
N ALA A 138 -8.03 0.95 -2.75
CA ALA A 138 -6.88 0.07 -2.89
C ALA A 138 -5.69 0.65 -2.13
N ILE A 139 -5.02 -0.17 -1.31
CA ILE A 139 -3.85 0.20 -0.51
C ILE A 139 -2.66 -0.60 -1.02
N ILE A 140 -1.67 0.08 -1.59
CA ILE A 140 -0.54 -0.52 -2.27
C ILE A 140 0.74 -0.24 -1.48
N PRO A 141 1.42 -1.25 -0.92
CA PRO A 141 2.71 -1.07 -0.27
C PRO A 141 3.79 -0.65 -1.27
N ALA A 142 4.86 -0.03 -0.79
CA ALA A 142 5.94 0.49 -1.61
C ALA A 142 6.48 -0.52 -2.63
N ASN A 143 6.74 -1.77 -2.24
CA ASN A 143 7.27 -2.82 -3.12
C ASN A 143 6.33 -3.19 -4.28
N LEU A 144 5.04 -2.97 -4.13
CA LEU A 144 4.03 -3.18 -5.18
C LEU A 144 3.59 -1.87 -5.84
N GLY A 145 4.20 -0.75 -5.41
CA GLY A 145 4.03 0.61 -5.91
C GLY A 145 5.27 1.11 -6.64
N TYR A 146 5.80 2.27 -6.19
CA TYR A 146 6.99 2.91 -6.79
C TYR A 146 8.31 2.55 -6.09
N GLY A 147 8.30 1.72 -5.05
CA GLY A 147 9.49 1.22 -4.38
C GLY A 147 10.10 2.20 -3.39
N TYR A 148 11.42 2.07 -3.18
CA TYR A 148 12.20 2.84 -2.21
C TYR A 148 13.08 3.90 -2.88
N TYR A 149 12.60 4.48 -3.96
CA TYR A 149 13.22 5.62 -4.66
C TYR A 149 12.17 6.71 -4.85
N ASP A 150 12.61 7.97 -4.78
CA ASP A 150 11.74 9.11 -5.07
C ASP A 150 11.29 9.07 -6.53
N TYR A 151 9.99 9.17 -6.76
CA TYR A 151 9.43 9.12 -8.10
C TYR A 151 8.39 10.21 -8.32
N ARG A 152 8.70 11.20 -9.13
CA ARG A 152 7.76 12.27 -9.56
C ARG A 152 6.96 12.90 -8.41
N GLY A 153 7.64 13.20 -7.29
CA GLY A 153 7.03 13.79 -6.10
C GLY A 153 6.40 12.80 -5.14
N ILE A 154 6.50 11.50 -5.42
CA ILE A 154 6.16 10.42 -4.49
C ILE A 154 7.44 10.04 -3.73
N PRO A 155 7.51 10.23 -2.40
CA PRO A 155 8.66 9.87 -1.60
C PRO A 155 8.93 8.36 -1.61
N ALA A 156 10.19 7.98 -1.52
CA ALA A 156 10.63 6.60 -1.35
C ALA A 156 9.87 5.91 -0.19
N GLY A 157 9.48 4.67 -0.37
CA GLY A 157 8.80 3.87 0.67
C GLY A 157 7.33 4.24 0.93
N SER A 158 6.73 5.08 0.08
CA SER A 158 5.32 5.48 0.22
C SER A 158 4.37 4.31 0.00
N THR A 159 3.41 4.17 0.90
CA THR A 159 2.17 3.44 0.67
C THR A 159 1.22 4.33 -0.12
N LEU A 160 0.64 3.78 -1.19
CA LEU A 160 -0.27 4.49 -2.06
C LEU A 160 -1.71 4.06 -1.78
N ILE A 161 -2.60 5.02 -1.59
CA ILE A 161 -4.02 4.77 -1.42
C ILE A 161 -4.74 5.29 -2.66
N PHE A 162 -5.26 4.38 -3.49
CA PHE A 162 -6.07 4.75 -4.63
C PHE A 162 -7.55 4.57 -4.30
N THR A 163 -8.34 5.58 -4.63
CA THR A 163 -9.80 5.44 -4.68
C THR A 163 -10.23 5.63 -6.11
N TYR A 164 -10.96 4.66 -6.67
CA TYR A 164 -11.42 4.73 -8.05
C TYR A 164 -12.80 4.14 -8.25
N THR A 165 -13.48 4.58 -9.31
CA THR A 165 -14.72 3.97 -9.81
C THR A 165 -14.50 3.53 -11.24
N ILE A 166 -14.76 2.27 -11.55
CA ILE A 166 -14.62 1.73 -12.92
C ILE A 166 -15.88 2.08 -13.72
N GLU A 167 -15.69 2.84 -14.80
CA GLU A 167 -16.78 3.30 -15.66
C GLU A 167 -17.06 2.35 -16.82
N LYS A 168 -15.99 1.84 -17.46
CA LYS A 168 -16.10 0.92 -18.60
C LYS A 168 -14.80 0.22 -18.94
N PHE A 169 -14.90 -0.88 -19.67
CA PHE A 169 -13.82 -1.52 -20.41
C PHE A 169 -13.94 -1.14 -21.90
N ASN A 170 -12.78 -0.87 -22.57
CA ASN A 170 -12.70 -0.50 -23.99
C ASN A 170 -12.00 -1.57 -24.82
#